data_d68054bc12ecd8e995ba5a830c71330c
#
_entry.id   d68054bc12ecd8e995ba5a830c71330c
#
_cell.length_a   1.000
_cell.length_b   1.000
_cell.length_c   1.000
_cell.angle_alpha   90.00
_cell.angle_beta   90.00
_cell.angle_gamma   90.00
#
_symmetry.space_group_name_H-M   'P 1'
#
loop_
_entity.id
_entity.type
_entity.pdbx_description
1 polymer ?
#
loop_
_entity_poly.entity_id
_entity_poly.type
_entity_poly.pdbx_seq_one_letter_code
_entity_poly.pdbx_strand_id
1 'polypeptide(L)'
;MLEQAYQGYTYRLPELPHAYGEQVHLLADPVLLSQLARLCRPEVVQPEITTLVRDIYHSLVRTVVANELPRQRTEVKTRMFESTPRAVWCGDVLDEHVRAVTVNIARAGTLPSQVVFETLVHLLRPEQVRQDHVYMARVTDDHGVVT
;
A
#
# COMPACT_ATOMS: atom_id res chain seq x y z
N MET A 1 -25.32 15.28 -13.08
CA MET A 1 -25.36 13.84 -13.44
C MET A 1 -23.99 13.17 -13.33
N LEU A 2 -22.88 13.82 -13.72
CA LEU A 2 -21.52 13.26 -13.52
C LEU A 2 -21.11 13.18 -12.04
N GLU A 3 -21.54 14.10 -11.19
CA GLU A 3 -21.21 14.10 -9.75
C GLU A 3 -21.75 12.86 -9.00
N GLN A 4 -22.89 12.31 -9.39
CA GLN A 4 -23.44 11.12 -8.76
C GLN A 4 -22.65 9.85 -9.08
N ALA A 5 -21.97 9.77 -10.23
CA ALA A 5 -21.16 8.63 -10.61
C ALA A 5 -19.92 8.47 -9.71
N TYR A 6 -19.34 9.58 -9.24
CA TYR A 6 -18.22 9.54 -8.28
C TYR A 6 -18.67 9.20 -6.86
N GLN A 7 -19.94 9.43 -6.52
CA GLN A 7 -20.47 9.17 -5.17
C GLN A 7 -20.80 7.70 -4.90
N GLY A 8 -20.99 6.90 -5.95
CA GLY A 8 -21.29 5.47 -5.86
C GLY A 8 -20.16 4.56 -6.31
N TYR A 9 -18.94 5.10 -6.46
CA TYR A 9 -17.79 4.31 -6.90
C TYR A 9 -17.38 3.27 -5.85
N THR A 10 -17.33 2.01 -6.27
CA THR A 10 -16.78 0.92 -5.49
C THR A 10 -15.43 0.53 -6.07
N TYR A 11 -14.38 0.60 -5.26
CA TYR A 11 -13.07 0.09 -5.66
C TYR A 11 -13.16 -1.42 -5.85
N ARG A 12 -12.63 -1.91 -6.97
CA ARG A 12 -12.51 -3.34 -7.26
C ARG A 12 -11.05 -3.68 -7.50
N LEU A 13 -10.58 -4.67 -6.79
CA LEU A 13 -9.24 -5.19 -6.96
C LEU A 13 -9.14 -5.94 -8.29
N PRO A 14 -8.18 -5.60 -9.18
CA PRO A 14 -7.91 -6.39 -10.37
C PRO A 14 -7.14 -7.65 -9.96
N GLU A 15 -7.81 -8.79 -9.90
CA GLU A 15 -7.23 -10.05 -9.44
C GLU A 15 -7.17 -11.10 -10.55
N LEU A 16 -6.12 -11.91 -10.50
CA LEU A 16 -6.02 -13.13 -11.28
C LEU A 16 -6.73 -14.28 -10.56
N PRO A 17 -7.48 -15.14 -11.26
CA PRO A 17 -8.06 -16.34 -10.67
C PRO A 17 -6.96 -17.27 -10.13
N HIS A 18 -7.14 -17.81 -8.93
CA HIS A 18 -6.20 -18.75 -8.30
C HIS A 18 -6.91 -19.69 -7.32
N ALA A 19 -6.18 -20.70 -6.84
CA ALA A 19 -6.68 -21.73 -5.92
C ALA A 19 -5.99 -21.68 -4.53
N TYR A 20 -5.34 -20.56 -4.16
CA TYR A 20 -4.57 -20.44 -2.91
C TYR A 20 -5.41 -20.09 -1.69
N GLY A 21 -6.72 -19.92 -1.84
CA GLY A 21 -7.66 -19.56 -0.77
C GLY A 21 -8.00 -18.07 -0.76
N GLU A 22 -9.06 -17.73 -0.03
CA GLU A 22 -9.68 -16.39 -0.01
C GLU A 22 -8.80 -15.29 0.60
N GLN A 23 -7.74 -15.66 1.33
CA GLN A 23 -6.82 -14.71 1.99
C GLN A 23 -5.59 -14.40 1.12
N VAL A 24 -5.54 -14.89 -0.11
CA VAL A 24 -4.44 -14.65 -1.06
C VAL A 24 -4.96 -13.85 -2.23
N HIS A 25 -4.28 -12.78 -2.58
CA HIS A 25 -4.66 -11.87 -3.66
C HIS A 25 -3.53 -11.76 -4.70
N LEU A 26 -3.78 -12.19 -5.93
CA LEU A 26 -2.83 -12.07 -7.04
C LEU A 26 -3.25 -10.92 -7.94
N LEU A 27 -2.52 -9.82 -7.89
CA LEU A 27 -2.86 -8.61 -8.63
C LEU A 27 -2.60 -8.75 -10.14
N ALA A 28 -3.59 -8.39 -10.95
CA ALA A 28 -3.52 -8.35 -12.41
C ALA A 28 -3.14 -6.95 -12.91
N ASP A 29 -2.15 -6.31 -12.29
CA ASP A 29 -1.67 -4.97 -12.66
C ASP A 29 -0.51 -5.07 -13.66
N PRO A 30 -0.68 -4.62 -14.93
CA PRO A 30 0.38 -4.71 -15.94
C PRO A 30 1.64 -3.91 -15.58
N VAL A 31 1.51 -2.81 -14.84
CA VAL A 31 2.66 -1.99 -14.41
C VAL A 31 3.48 -2.74 -13.37
N LEU A 32 2.81 -3.30 -12.35
CA LEU A 32 3.46 -4.14 -11.35
C LEU A 32 4.14 -5.37 -11.96
N LEU A 33 3.46 -6.06 -12.87
CA LEU A 33 4.02 -7.23 -13.56
C LEU A 33 5.23 -6.86 -14.41
N SER A 34 5.23 -5.69 -15.06
CA SER A 34 6.38 -5.20 -15.83
C SER A 34 7.57 -4.87 -14.93
N GLN A 35 7.34 -4.23 -13.78
CA GLN A 35 8.38 -3.94 -12.79
C GLN A 35 8.94 -5.23 -12.17
N LEU A 36 8.09 -6.19 -11.84
CA LEU A 36 8.51 -7.50 -11.33
C LEU A 36 9.34 -8.26 -12.37
N ALA A 37 8.90 -8.31 -13.63
CA ALA A 37 9.65 -8.94 -14.71
C ALA A 37 11.03 -8.29 -14.90
N ARG A 38 11.13 -6.95 -14.74
CA ARG A 38 12.41 -6.25 -14.78
C ARG A 38 13.29 -6.60 -13.58
N LEU A 39 12.73 -6.61 -12.39
CA LEU A 39 13.45 -6.97 -11.15
C LEU A 39 14.05 -8.38 -11.21
N CYS A 40 13.39 -9.31 -11.90
CA CYS A 40 13.85 -10.69 -12.06
C CYS A 40 14.98 -10.89 -13.08
N ARG A 41 15.41 -9.84 -13.80
CA ARG A 41 16.47 -9.96 -14.81
C ARG A 41 17.85 -10.07 -14.15
N PRO A 42 18.73 -10.96 -14.64
CA PRO A 42 20.06 -11.15 -14.07
C PRO A 42 20.97 -9.91 -14.13
N GLU A 43 20.77 -9.05 -15.12
CA GLU A 43 21.54 -7.82 -15.32
C GLU A 43 21.12 -6.65 -14.41
N VAL A 44 19.99 -6.75 -13.73
CA VAL A 44 19.51 -5.70 -12.83
C VAL A 44 20.26 -5.78 -11.51
N VAL A 45 20.96 -4.69 -11.17
CA VAL A 45 21.80 -4.56 -9.99
C VAL A 45 21.43 -3.29 -9.19
N GLN A 46 22.06 -3.10 -8.04
CA GLN A 46 21.91 -1.85 -7.29
C GLN A 46 22.46 -0.64 -8.08
N PRO A 47 21.81 0.53 -7.99
CA PRO A 47 20.67 0.88 -7.11
C PRO A 47 19.26 0.56 -7.69
N GLU A 48 19.20 0.01 -8.90
CA GLU A 48 17.95 -0.24 -9.61
C GLU A 48 17.03 -1.22 -8.85
N ILE A 49 17.62 -2.27 -8.25
CA ILE A 49 16.85 -3.21 -7.39
C ILE A 49 16.08 -2.45 -6.31
N THR A 50 16.76 -1.54 -5.59
CA THR A 50 16.12 -0.75 -4.53
C THR A 50 14.98 0.10 -5.06
N THR A 51 15.15 0.73 -6.22
CA THR A 51 14.10 1.55 -6.84
C THR A 51 12.90 0.71 -7.22
N LEU A 52 13.09 -0.41 -7.91
CA LEU A 52 12.01 -1.31 -8.31
C LEU A 52 11.26 -1.88 -7.10
N VAL A 53 11.97 -2.28 -6.05
CA VAL A 53 11.34 -2.75 -4.80
C VAL A 53 10.48 -1.64 -4.18
N ARG A 54 10.97 -0.41 -4.10
CA ARG A 54 10.19 0.71 -3.59
C ARG A 54 8.91 0.94 -4.40
N ASP A 55 9.00 0.99 -5.71
CA ASP A 55 7.87 1.24 -6.60
C ASP A 55 6.81 0.13 -6.50
N ILE A 56 7.24 -1.13 -6.48
CA ILE A 56 6.35 -2.28 -6.31
C ILE A 56 5.63 -2.20 -4.95
N TYR A 57 6.35 -1.95 -3.86
CA TYR A 57 5.73 -1.84 -2.53
C TYR A 57 4.83 -0.62 -2.38
N HIS A 58 5.14 0.51 -3.00
CA HIS A 58 4.21 1.65 -3.06
C HIS A 58 2.88 1.27 -3.71
N SER A 59 2.92 0.57 -4.83
CA SER A 59 1.72 0.12 -5.52
C SER A 59 0.94 -0.90 -4.70
N LEU A 60 1.62 -1.88 -4.12
CA LEU A 60 1.00 -2.89 -3.26
C LEU A 60 0.32 -2.28 -2.04
N VAL A 61 0.99 -1.41 -1.29
CA VAL A 61 0.40 -0.80 -0.09
C VAL A 61 -0.81 0.08 -0.42
N ARG A 62 -0.75 0.83 -1.53
CA ARG A 62 -1.91 1.62 -1.98
C ARG A 62 -3.11 0.74 -2.32
N THR A 63 -2.86 -0.39 -2.95
CA THR A 63 -3.89 -1.39 -3.25
C THR A 63 -4.53 -1.94 -1.98
N VAL A 64 -3.71 -2.36 -1.01
CA VAL A 64 -4.19 -2.85 0.29
C VAL A 64 -4.99 -1.76 1.02
N VAL A 65 -4.48 -0.54 1.10
CA VAL A 65 -5.17 0.59 1.73
C VAL A 65 -6.52 0.87 1.06
N ALA A 66 -6.56 0.86 -0.27
CA ALA A 66 -7.79 1.12 -1.01
C ALA A 66 -8.83 0.01 -0.85
N ASN A 67 -8.42 -1.23 -0.56
CA ASN A 67 -9.31 -2.37 -0.39
C ASN A 67 -9.75 -2.57 1.06
N GLU A 68 -8.84 -2.46 2.01
CA GLU A 68 -9.02 -2.93 3.38
C GLU A 68 -9.34 -1.81 4.38
N LEU A 69 -8.87 -0.57 4.14
CA LEU A 69 -9.09 0.48 5.14
C LEU A 69 -10.51 1.05 5.07
N PRO A 70 -11.10 1.38 6.23
CA PRO A 70 -12.43 1.97 6.29
C PRO A 70 -12.47 3.33 5.62
N ARG A 71 -13.64 3.68 5.12
CA ARG A 71 -13.93 4.95 4.47
C ARG A 71 -14.97 5.71 5.25
N GLN A 72 -14.91 7.04 5.18
CA GLN A 72 -15.89 7.93 5.75
C GLN A 72 -16.44 8.88 4.70
N ARG A 73 -17.73 9.18 4.83
CA ARG A 73 -18.38 10.20 4.02
C ARG A 73 -17.89 11.58 4.43
N THR A 74 -17.36 12.34 3.48
CA THR A 74 -16.75 13.64 3.74
C THR A 74 -17.32 14.68 2.78
N GLU A 75 -17.56 15.88 3.31
CA GLU A 75 -17.95 17.06 2.56
C GLU A 75 -16.86 18.13 2.71
N VAL A 76 -16.36 18.63 1.59
CA VAL A 76 -15.28 19.62 1.55
C VAL A 76 -15.69 20.83 0.73
N LYS A 77 -15.66 22.01 1.34
CA LYS A 77 -15.76 23.27 0.61
C LYS A 77 -14.54 23.45 -0.28
N THR A 78 -14.77 23.54 -1.58
CA THR A 78 -13.65 23.71 -2.53
C THR A 78 -13.10 25.13 -2.49
N ARG A 79 -11.99 25.38 -3.18
CA ARG A 79 -11.41 26.74 -3.32
C ARG A 79 -12.36 27.74 -3.98
N MET A 80 -13.36 27.25 -4.72
CA MET A 80 -14.35 28.08 -5.40
C MET A 80 -15.58 28.38 -4.53
N PHE A 81 -15.65 27.87 -3.31
CA PHE A 81 -16.81 27.99 -2.46
C PHE A 81 -17.21 29.45 -2.19
N GLU A 82 -16.24 30.36 -1.99
CA GLU A 82 -16.50 31.79 -1.74
C GLU A 82 -17.19 32.49 -2.91
N SER A 83 -16.86 32.09 -4.13
CA SER A 83 -17.48 32.66 -5.36
C SER A 83 -18.68 31.87 -5.84
N THR A 84 -18.79 30.60 -5.47
CA THR A 84 -19.82 29.68 -5.92
C THR A 84 -20.23 28.74 -4.75
N PRO A 85 -21.27 29.08 -3.97
CA PRO A 85 -21.66 28.28 -2.79
C PRO A 85 -22.02 26.81 -3.08
N ARG A 86 -22.26 26.46 -4.35
CA ARG A 86 -22.46 25.06 -4.78
C ARG A 86 -21.16 24.29 -5.00
N ALA A 87 -20.01 24.96 -4.91
CA ALA A 87 -18.70 24.34 -5.10
C ALA A 87 -18.26 23.56 -3.85
N VAL A 88 -19.01 22.53 -3.52
CA VAL A 88 -18.78 21.59 -2.43
C VAL A 88 -18.53 20.21 -3.03
N TRP A 89 -17.44 19.58 -2.63
CA TRP A 89 -17.14 18.20 -2.97
C TRP A 89 -17.70 17.28 -1.87
N CYS A 90 -18.42 16.23 -2.27
CA CYS A 90 -18.92 15.20 -1.36
C CYS A 90 -18.52 13.83 -1.89
N GLY A 91 -17.99 12.97 -1.02
CA GLY A 91 -17.59 11.61 -1.42
C GLY A 91 -17.07 10.80 -0.25
N ASP A 92 -16.79 9.53 -0.54
CA ASP A 92 -16.18 8.63 0.43
C ASP A 92 -14.67 8.69 0.30
N VAL A 93 -13.99 9.03 1.40
CA VAL A 93 -12.53 9.08 1.51
C VAL A 93 -12.05 8.09 2.56
N LEU A 94 -10.75 7.81 2.58
CA LEU A 94 -10.16 7.02 3.66
C LEU A 94 -10.41 7.71 5.01
N ASP A 95 -10.70 6.92 6.02
CA ASP A 95 -10.75 7.42 7.39
C ASP A 95 -9.32 7.66 7.89
N GLU A 96 -8.92 8.92 7.98
CA GLU A 96 -7.57 9.32 8.42
C GLU A 96 -7.27 8.99 9.90
N HIS A 97 -8.30 8.63 10.70
CA HIS A 97 -8.17 8.27 12.10
C HIS A 97 -7.83 6.79 12.33
N VAL A 98 -7.70 6.02 11.28
CA VAL A 98 -7.26 4.62 11.36
C VAL A 98 -5.89 4.55 12.00
N ARG A 99 -5.74 3.64 12.98
CA ARG A 99 -4.45 3.34 13.60
C ARG A 99 -3.76 2.21 12.86
N ALA A 100 -2.49 2.41 12.54
CA ALA A 100 -1.69 1.42 11.84
C ALA A 100 -0.33 1.22 12.51
N VAL A 101 0.10 -0.03 12.58
CA VAL A 101 1.45 -0.41 13.02
C VAL A 101 2.08 -1.26 11.95
N THR A 102 3.22 -0.84 11.44
CA THR A 102 4.03 -1.67 10.55
C THR A 102 5.07 -2.39 11.37
N VAL A 103 5.17 -3.72 11.20
CA VAL A 103 6.16 -4.54 11.91
C VAL A 103 6.94 -5.35 10.88
N ASN A 104 8.25 -5.31 10.96
CA ASN A 104 9.09 -6.10 10.08
C ASN A 104 10.12 -6.94 10.83
N ILE A 105 10.53 -8.03 10.21
CA ILE A 105 11.69 -8.81 10.63
C ILE A 105 12.91 -8.25 9.86
N ALA A 106 13.87 -7.72 10.60
CA ALA A 106 15.11 -7.26 10.01
C ALA A 106 15.92 -8.48 9.49
N ARG A 107 16.66 -8.35 8.38
CA ARG A 107 16.99 -7.16 7.59
C ARG A 107 16.14 -7.03 6.32
N ALA A 108 15.69 -8.15 5.73
CA ALA A 108 15.03 -8.15 4.43
C ALA A 108 13.71 -7.33 4.43
N GLY A 109 12.97 -7.35 5.54
CA GLY A 109 11.73 -6.59 5.70
C GLY A 109 11.92 -5.09 5.90
N THR A 110 13.14 -4.58 6.11
CA THR A 110 13.37 -3.19 6.50
C THR A 110 12.96 -2.19 5.41
N LEU A 111 13.43 -2.38 4.18
CA LEU A 111 13.07 -1.50 3.06
C LEU A 111 11.57 -1.54 2.73
N PRO A 112 10.94 -2.72 2.56
CA PRO A 112 9.50 -2.82 2.37
C PRO A 112 8.69 -2.13 3.47
N SER A 113 9.00 -2.38 4.72
CA SER A 113 8.30 -1.78 5.87
C SER A 113 8.46 -0.26 5.91
N GLN A 114 9.63 0.27 5.55
CA GLN A 114 9.85 1.70 5.43
C GLN A 114 8.93 2.33 4.40
N VAL A 115 8.80 1.72 3.22
CA VAL A 115 7.90 2.19 2.15
C VAL A 115 6.44 2.17 2.61
N VAL A 116 6.03 1.10 3.30
CA VAL A 116 4.67 0.99 3.85
C VAL A 116 4.42 2.09 4.87
N PHE A 117 5.34 2.30 5.82
CA PHE A 117 5.24 3.33 6.85
C PHE A 117 5.13 4.74 6.23
N GLU A 118 6.05 5.10 5.34
CA GLU A 118 6.05 6.39 4.64
C GLU A 118 4.73 6.63 3.89
N THR A 119 4.21 5.60 3.20
CA THR A 119 2.93 5.69 2.49
C THR A 119 1.76 5.91 3.46
N LEU A 120 1.72 5.18 4.56
CA LEU A 120 0.65 5.32 5.55
C LEU A 120 0.67 6.69 6.25
N VAL A 121 1.85 7.21 6.58
CA VAL A 121 2.00 8.57 7.15
C VAL A 121 1.47 9.67 6.21
N HIS A 122 1.53 9.46 4.89
CA HIS A 122 0.95 10.39 3.92
C HIS A 122 -0.57 10.27 3.74
N LEU A 123 -1.14 9.12 4.08
CA LEU A 123 -2.57 8.82 3.88
C LEU A 123 -3.40 8.97 5.15
N LEU A 124 -2.79 8.75 6.30
CA LEU A 124 -3.41 8.79 7.62
C LEU A 124 -2.78 9.92 8.44
N ARG A 125 -3.33 10.19 9.62
CA ARG A 125 -2.71 11.11 10.57
C ARG A 125 -1.40 10.54 11.08
N PRO A 126 -0.27 11.27 11.01
CA PRO A 126 1.04 10.75 11.40
C PRO A 126 1.08 10.17 12.82
N GLU A 127 0.36 10.75 13.76
CA GLU A 127 0.26 10.30 15.15
C GLU A 127 -0.49 8.97 15.32
N GLN A 128 -1.16 8.49 14.28
CA GLN A 128 -1.86 7.19 14.25
C GLN A 128 -1.01 6.07 13.67
N VAL A 129 0.17 6.39 13.12
CA VAL A 129 1.04 5.41 12.44
C VAL A 129 2.32 5.17 13.22
N ARG A 130 2.63 3.91 13.49
CA ARG A 130 3.86 3.49 14.15
C ARG A 130 4.61 2.45 13.33
N GLN A 131 5.94 2.44 13.44
CA GLN A 131 6.80 1.40 12.87
C GLN A 131 7.62 0.73 13.97
N ASP A 132 7.59 -0.61 13.98
CA ASP A 132 8.36 -1.44 14.90
C ASP A 132 9.22 -2.45 14.11
N HIS A 133 10.32 -2.90 14.72
CA HIS A 133 11.25 -3.85 14.15
C HIS A 133 11.48 -5.02 15.09
N VAL A 134 11.50 -6.23 14.53
CA VAL A 134 11.88 -7.46 15.21
C VAL A 134 13.20 -7.95 14.65
N TYR A 135 14.18 -8.18 15.52
CA TYR A 135 15.47 -8.74 15.15
C TYR A 135 15.45 -10.23 15.46
N MET A 136 15.68 -11.04 14.42
CA MET A 136 15.74 -12.49 14.54
C MET A 136 16.99 -13.01 13.85
N ALA A 137 17.67 -13.96 14.47
CA ALA A 137 18.77 -14.70 13.88
C ALA A 137 18.39 -16.18 13.78
N ARG A 138 18.78 -16.82 12.69
CA ARG A 138 18.68 -18.27 12.59
C ARG A 138 19.71 -18.89 13.54
N VAL A 139 19.27 -19.82 14.34
CA VAL A 139 20.18 -20.68 15.10
C VAL A 139 20.51 -21.88 14.21
N THR A 140 21.78 -22.09 13.95
CA THR A 140 22.25 -23.22 13.17
C THR A 140 23.23 -24.04 14.00
N ASP A 141 23.26 -25.34 13.75
CA ASP A 141 24.28 -26.23 14.29
C ASP A 141 25.65 -25.98 13.59
N ASP A 142 26.69 -26.73 14.01
CA ASP A 142 28.05 -26.64 13.46
C ASP A 142 28.12 -27.05 11.99
N HIS A 143 27.10 -27.67 11.43
CA HIS A 143 26.95 -28.06 10.03
C HIS A 143 26.11 -27.09 9.21
N GLY A 144 25.63 -25.98 9.81
CA GLY A 144 24.84 -24.97 9.14
C GLY A 144 23.36 -25.34 8.97
N VAL A 145 22.89 -26.41 9.62
CA VAL A 145 21.49 -26.83 9.60
C VAL A 145 20.71 -25.99 10.62
N VAL A 146 19.54 -25.46 10.22
CA VAL A 146 18.68 -24.67 11.09
C VAL A 146 18.05 -25.60 12.13
N THR A 147 18.23 -25.30 13.40
CA THR A 147 17.68 -26.06 14.55
C THR A 147 16.43 -25.39 15.12
#